data_df57cdebe7166f01ef4d7c4d4a6805bc
#
_entry.id   df57cdebe7166f01ef4d7c4d4a6805bc
#
_cell.length_a   1.000
_cell.length_b   1.000
_cell.length_c   1.000
_cell.angle_alpha   90.00
_cell.angle_beta   90.00
_cell.angle_gamma   90.00
#
_symmetry.space_group_name_H-M   'P 1'
#
loop_
_entity.id
_entity.type
_entity.pdbx_description
1 polymer ?
#
loop_
_entity_poly.entity_id
_entity_poly.type
_entity_poly.pdbx_seq_one_letter_code
_entity_poly.pdbx_strand_id
1 'polypeptide(L)'
;MSQAPVIGLALGSGSARGWAHIGIIQELEKLGVRPQVVAGTSIGALVGAVYVSGQLDEFAQWVEALTMRDVFGLLDFSLAGGMVKGEKLFGFFRDKHRNPNIEDLEKKFVTIATEMKSGREVWIRRGPVLRAARASCALPGVFSPVQVE
;
A
#
# COMPACT_ATOMS: atom_id res chain seq x y z
N MET A 1 12.85 -29.98 17.01
CA MET A 1 13.14 -29.10 15.85
C MET A 1 12.55 -27.73 16.16
N SER A 2 13.38 -26.71 16.34
CA SER A 2 12.91 -25.34 16.56
C SER A 2 12.28 -24.84 15.25
N GLN A 3 10.99 -24.49 15.26
CA GLN A 3 10.36 -23.82 14.14
C GLN A 3 11.05 -22.47 13.90
N ALA A 4 11.36 -22.16 12.66
CA ALA A 4 11.86 -20.83 12.31
C ALA A 4 10.84 -19.75 12.76
N PRO A 5 11.30 -18.62 13.28
CA PRO A 5 10.40 -17.57 13.75
C PRO A 5 9.57 -17.00 12.60
N VAL A 6 8.29 -16.75 12.86
CA VAL A 6 7.41 -16.02 11.92
C VAL A 6 7.78 -14.54 11.98
N ILE A 7 8.18 -13.99 10.84
CA ILE A 7 8.58 -12.59 10.74
C ILE A 7 7.40 -11.74 10.28
N GLY A 8 7.08 -10.72 11.07
CA GLY A 8 6.11 -9.69 10.74
C GLY A 8 6.79 -8.41 10.28
N LEU A 9 6.19 -7.73 9.31
CA LEU A 9 6.62 -6.44 8.79
C LEU A 9 5.52 -5.41 8.99
N ALA A 10 5.80 -4.34 9.73
CA ALA A 10 4.90 -3.21 9.92
C ALA A 10 5.39 -2.01 9.11
N LEU A 11 4.60 -1.62 8.11
CA LEU A 11 4.91 -0.54 7.18
C LEU A 11 4.10 0.71 7.56
N GLY A 12 4.78 1.70 8.09
CA GLY A 12 4.17 2.94 8.54
C GLY A 12 3.77 3.87 7.39
N SER A 13 3.02 4.90 7.75
CA SER A 13 2.72 6.02 6.88
C SER A 13 3.99 6.86 6.60
N GLY A 14 3.92 7.83 5.71
CA GLY A 14 5.07 8.70 5.43
C GLY A 14 5.00 9.45 4.11
N SER A 15 3.89 9.39 3.38
CA SER A 15 3.75 10.02 2.07
C SER A 15 4.92 9.62 1.15
N ALA A 16 5.59 10.57 0.48
CA ALA A 16 6.71 10.28 -0.42
C ALA A 16 7.90 9.57 0.26
N ARG A 17 8.09 9.75 1.57
CA ARG A 17 9.15 9.03 2.31
C ARG A 17 8.90 7.54 2.41
N GLY A 18 7.65 7.12 2.28
CA GLY A 18 7.26 5.71 2.32
C GLY A 18 7.80 4.88 1.16
N TRP A 19 8.30 5.50 0.09
CA TRP A 19 9.02 4.78 -0.96
C TRP A 19 10.25 4.03 -0.45
N ALA A 20 10.84 4.48 0.68
CA ALA A 20 11.92 3.78 1.34
C ALA A 20 11.56 2.36 1.75
N HIS A 21 10.28 2.05 2.00
CA HIS A 21 9.83 0.69 2.29
C HIS A 21 10.18 -0.29 1.18
N ILE A 22 10.18 0.15 -0.09
CA ILE A 22 10.52 -0.69 -1.24
C ILE A 22 11.95 -1.21 -1.10
N GLY A 23 12.93 -0.30 -0.98
CA GLY A 23 14.33 -0.67 -0.85
C GLY A 23 14.63 -1.50 0.40
N ILE A 24 13.96 -1.20 1.52
CA ILE A 24 14.11 -1.98 2.76
C ILE A 24 13.62 -3.42 2.55
N ILE A 25 12.47 -3.62 1.92
CA ILE A 25 11.93 -4.97 1.67
C ILE A 25 12.87 -5.73 0.72
N GLN A 26 13.34 -5.08 -0.35
CA GLN A 26 14.28 -5.70 -1.30
C GLN A 26 15.58 -6.13 -0.61
N GLU A 27 16.14 -5.31 0.29
CA GLU A 27 17.32 -5.69 1.05
C GLU A 27 17.07 -6.83 2.04
N LEU A 28 15.93 -6.82 2.72
CA LEU A 28 15.54 -7.94 3.58
C LEU A 28 15.47 -9.25 2.80
N GLU A 29 14.87 -9.25 1.62
CA GLU A 29 14.77 -10.44 0.77
C GLU A 29 16.15 -10.93 0.27
N LYS A 30 17.06 -10.01 -0.10
CA LYS A 30 18.43 -10.34 -0.46
C LYS A 30 19.20 -11.00 0.70
N LEU A 31 18.93 -10.57 1.93
CA LEU A 31 19.46 -11.16 3.15
C LEU A 31 18.78 -12.48 3.56
N GLY A 32 17.82 -12.97 2.77
CA GLY A 32 17.08 -14.19 3.05
C GLY A 32 15.96 -14.01 4.08
N VAL A 33 15.69 -12.78 4.52
CA VAL A 33 14.60 -12.47 5.44
C VAL A 33 13.31 -12.33 4.65
N ARG A 34 12.37 -13.24 4.88
CA ARG A 34 11.07 -13.28 4.15
C ARG A 34 9.91 -13.09 5.13
N PRO A 35 9.37 -11.87 5.25
CA PRO A 35 8.19 -11.62 6.07
C PRO A 35 6.98 -12.44 5.60
N GLN A 36 6.30 -13.10 6.56
CA GLN A 36 5.09 -13.88 6.31
C GLN A 36 3.81 -13.12 6.69
N VAL A 37 3.96 -12.10 7.53
CA VAL A 37 2.84 -11.24 7.97
C VAL A 37 3.19 -9.80 7.67
N VAL A 38 2.31 -9.09 6.99
CA VAL A 38 2.52 -7.69 6.60
C VAL A 38 1.34 -6.85 7.06
N ALA A 39 1.63 -5.79 7.79
CA ALA A 39 0.65 -4.76 8.15
C ALA A 39 1.08 -3.42 7.57
N GLY A 40 0.15 -2.66 7.00
CA GLY A 40 0.48 -1.39 6.37
C GLY A 40 -0.55 -0.29 6.60
N THR A 41 -0.06 0.95 6.68
CA THR A 41 -0.89 2.16 6.80
C THR A 41 -0.50 3.16 5.71
N SER A 42 -1.49 3.71 4.99
CA SER A 42 -1.30 4.71 3.93
C SER A 42 -0.29 4.23 2.86
N ILE A 43 0.80 4.95 2.62
CA ILE A 43 1.85 4.51 1.68
C ILE A 43 2.41 3.13 2.04
N GLY A 44 2.50 2.80 3.33
CA GLY A 44 2.90 1.47 3.78
C GLY A 44 1.87 0.39 3.45
N ALA A 45 0.58 0.72 3.42
CA ALA A 45 -0.45 -0.18 2.92
C ALA A 45 -0.32 -0.42 1.42
N LEU A 46 0.02 0.61 0.65
CA LEU A 46 0.23 0.51 -0.78
C LEU A 46 1.46 -0.35 -1.11
N VAL A 47 2.61 -0.04 -0.52
CA VAL A 47 3.83 -0.84 -0.72
C VAL A 47 3.65 -2.28 -0.22
N GLY A 48 2.98 -2.45 0.93
CA GLY A 48 2.62 -3.77 1.45
C GLY A 48 1.73 -4.55 0.49
N ALA A 49 0.71 -3.92 -0.09
CA ALA A 49 -0.17 -4.52 -1.10
C ALA A 49 0.60 -5.02 -2.33
N VAL A 50 1.51 -4.20 -2.84
CA VAL A 50 2.39 -4.55 -3.96
C VAL A 50 3.29 -5.74 -3.59
N TYR A 51 3.89 -5.69 -2.42
CA TYR A 51 4.80 -6.73 -1.94
C TYR A 51 4.10 -8.09 -1.80
N VAL A 52 2.95 -8.12 -1.12
CA VAL A 52 2.23 -9.40 -0.90
C VAL A 52 1.61 -9.94 -2.18
N SER A 53 1.41 -9.11 -3.19
CA SER A 53 0.94 -9.50 -4.52
C SER A 53 2.07 -9.93 -5.48
N GLY A 54 3.33 -9.93 -5.02
CA GLY A 54 4.49 -10.36 -5.82
C GLY A 54 4.89 -9.37 -6.92
N GLN A 55 4.59 -8.08 -6.77
CA GLN A 55 4.78 -7.06 -7.80
C GLN A 55 5.78 -5.97 -7.38
N LEU A 56 6.58 -6.23 -6.33
CA LEU A 56 7.44 -5.20 -5.74
C LEU A 56 8.49 -4.67 -6.72
N ASP A 57 9.13 -5.54 -7.49
CA ASP A 57 10.22 -5.14 -8.40
C ASP A 57 9.71 -4.30 -9.58
N GLU A 58 8.56 -4.68 -10.15
CA GLU A 58 7.94 -3.89 -11.22
C GLU A 58 7.50 -2.51 -10.70
N PHE A 59 6.98 -2.48 -9.48
CA PHE A 59 6.59 -1.24 -8.85
C PHE A 59 7.79 -0.37 -8.51
N ALA A 60 8.90 -0.95 -8.05
CA ALA A 60 10.16 -0.25 -7.83
C ALA A 60 10.64 0.45 -9.10
N GLN A 61 10.68 -0.27 -10.23
CA GLN A 61 11.05 0.29 -11.52
C GLN A 61 10.14 1.43 -11.96
N TRP A 62 8.83 1.28 -11.73
CA TRP A 62 7.88 2.33 -12.02
C TRP A 62 8.10 3.58 -11.15
N VAL A 63 8.36 3.41 -9.86
CA VAL A 63 8.65 4.52 -8.93
C VAL A 63 9.94 5.23 -9.30
N GLU A 64 10.99 4.49 -9.67
CA GLU A 64 12.27 5.04 -10.12
C GLU A 64 12.15 5.85 -11.41
N ALA A 65 11.23 5.50 -12.27
CA ALA A 65 10.96 6.22 -13.50
C ALA A 65 10.14 7.52 -13.31
N LEU A 66 9.58 7.75 -12.10
CA LEU A 66 8.81 8.96 -11.81
C LEU A 66 9.72 10.20 -11.75
N THR A 67 9.30 11.23 -12.46
CA THR A 67 9.93 12.56 -12.32
C THR A 67 9.43 13.25 -11.05
N MET A 68 10.15 14.28 -10.58
CA MET A 68 9.67 15.13 -9.47
C MET A 68 8.28 15.72 -9.74
N ARG A 69 7.98 16.04 -11.00
CA ARG A 69 6.65 16.49 -11.42
C ARG A 69 5.58 15.43 -11.20
N ASP A 70 5.90 14.17 -11.52
CA ASP A 70 4.97 13.06 -11.32
C ASP A 70 4.75 12.83 -9.83
N VAL A 71 5.80 12.85 -9.03
CA VAL A 71 5.71 12.70 -7.57
C VAL A 71 4.84 13.81 -6.97
N PHE A 72 5.07 15.07 -7.35
CA PHE A 72 4.20 16.17 -6.94
C PHE A 72 2.78 15.99 -7.45
N GLY A 73 2.59 15.50 -8.67
CA GLY A 73 1.28 15.21 -9.25
C GLY A 73 0.54 14.04 -8.59
N LEU A 74 1.26 13.07 -8.03
CA LEU A 74 0.69 11.98 -7.24
C LEU A 74 0.29 12.44 -5.84
N LEU A 75 1.02 13.41 -5.29
CA LEU A 75 0.85 13.96 -3.95
C LEU A 75 0.12 15.32 -3.98
N ASP A 76 -0.19 15.83 -5.18
CA ASP A 76 -0.75 17.16 -5.37
C ASP A 76 -2.08 17.28 -4.62
N PHE A 77 -1.97 17.89 -3.48
CA PHE A 77 -3.08 18.39 -2.71
C PHE A 77 -3.78 19.43 -3.59
N SER A 78 -4.82 19.01 -4.27
CA SER A 78 -5.63 19.95 -5.01
C SER A 78 -6.31 20.90 -4.04
N LEU A 79 -5.69 22.04 -3.79
CA LEU A 79 -6.29 23.19 -3.10
C LEU A 79 -7.55 23.72 -3.83
N ALA A 80 -7.86 23.15 -4.99
CA ALA A 80 -9.00 23.52 -5.84
C ALA A 80 -10.15 22.52 -5.82
N GLY A 81 -10.42 21.85 -4.69
CA GLY A 81 -11.68 21.11 -4.50
C GLY A 81 -11.96 19.92 -5.44
N GLY A 82 -10.95 19.39 -6.11
CA GLY A 82 -11.12 18.31 -7.08
C GLY A 82 -10.56 16.96 -6.60
N MET A 83 -11.44 16.05 -6.28
CA MET A 83 -11.24 14.68 -5.80
C MET A 83 -10.61 13.71 -6.82
N VAL A 84 -9.62 14.06 -7.63
CA VAL A 84 -9.37 13.24 -8.84
C VAL A 84 -8.00 12.58 -8.93
N LYS A 85 -7.03 12.88 -8.09
CA LYS A 85 -5.63 12.56 -8.47
C LYS A 85 -4.99 11.32 -7.84
N GLY A 86 -5.67 10.59 -6.98
CA GLY A 86 -5.25 9.25 -6.55
C GLY A 86 -5.29 8.21 -7.68
N GLU A 87 -6.00 8.48 -8.76
CA GLU A 87 -6.15 7.57 -9.89
C GLU A 87 -4.83 7.22 -10.60
N LYS A 88 -3.87 8.13 -10.69
CA LYS A 88 -2.56 7.85 -11.31
C LYS A 88 -1.74 6.86 -10.47
N LEU A 89 -1.69 7.06 -9.16
CA LEU A 89 -1.00 6.16 -8.26
C LEU A 89 -1.60 4.75 -8.28
N PHE A 90 -2.93 4.69 -8.28
CA PHE A 90 -3.66 3.42 -8.33
C PHE A 90 -3.86 2.91 -9.76
N GLY A 91 -3.62 3.73 -10.78
CA GLY A 91 -3.66 3.38 -12.20
C GLY A 91 -2.61 2.35 -12.58
N PHE A 92 -1.43 2.39 -11.92
CA PHE A 92 -0.41 1.34 -12.08
C PHE A 92 -1.01 -0.06 -11.88
N PHE A 93 -1.88 -0.21 -10.90
CA PHE A 93 -2.50 -1.50 -10.58
C PHE A 93 -3.66 -1.87 -11.48
N ARG A 94 -4.34 -0.89 -12.11
CA ARG A 94 -5.54 -1.15 -12.91
C ARG A 94 -5.21 -1.80 -14.24
N ASP A 95 -4.10 -1.41 -14.85
CA ASP A 95 -3.81 -1.73 -16.26
C ASP A 95 -2.92 -2.95 -16.46
N LYS A 96 -2.26 -3.47 -15.43
CA LYS A 96 -1.22 -4.49 -15.61
C LYS A 96 -1.27 -5.70 -14.67
N HIS A 97 -1.99 -5.68 -13.54
CA HIS A 97 -1.72 -6.63 -12.50
C HIS A 97 -2.95 -7.25 -11.84
N ARG A 98 -2.77 -8.46 -11.36
CA ARG A 98 -3.75 -9.16 -10.57
C ARG A 98 -4.02 -8.37 -9.30
N ASN A 99 -5.29 -8.17 -9.00
CA ASN A 99 -5.76 -7.58 -7.76
C ASN A 99 -6.42 -8.70 -6.92
N PRO A 100 -5.61 -9.58 -6.29
CA PRO A 100 -6.14 -10.71 -5.53
C PRO A 100 -6.91 -10.22 -4.30
N ASN A 101 -7.74 -11.10 -3.74
CA ASN A 101 -8.28 -10.84 -2.43
C ASN A 101 -7.23 -11.12 -1.35
N ILE A 102 -7.32 -10.39 -0.25
CA ILE A 102 -6.38 -10.50 0.87
C ILE A 102 -6.37 -11.93 1.44
N GLU A 103 -7.55 -12.54 1.55
CA GLU A 103 -7.73 -13.90 2.05
C GLU A 103 -7.11 -15.00 1.18
N ASP A 104 -6.85 -14.69 -0.10
CA ASP A 104 -6.29 -15.63 -1.08
C ASP A 104 -4.76 -15.51 -1.19
N LEU A 105 -4.15 -14.58 -0.45
CA LEU A 105 -2.71 -14.34 -0.48
C LEU A 105 -1.94 -15.42 0.29
N GLU A 106 -0.76 -15.76 -0.21
CA GLU A 106 0.19 -16.62 0.51
C GLU A 106 0.66 -15.99 1.83
N LYS A 107 0.97 -14.67 1.79
CA LYS A 107 1.36 -13.90 2.97
C LYS A 107 0.14 -13.31 3.65
N LYS A 108 0.11 -13.34 4.97
CA LYS A 108 -0.95 -12.65 5.73
C LYS A 108 -0.81 -11.15 5.59
N PHE A 109 -1.86 -10.49 5.17
CA PHE A 109 -1.87 -9.05 4.96
C PHE A 109 -3.01 -8.36 5.69
N VAL A 110 -2.76 -7.16 6.15
CA VAL A 110 -3.75 -6.27 6.74
C VAL A 110 -3.43 -4.82 6.42
N THR A 111 -4.44 -4.04 6.07
CA THR A 111 -4.32 -2.59 6.00
C THR A 111 -5.10 -1.94 7.13
N ILE A 112 -4.52 -0.88 7.68
CA ILE A 112 -5.15 -0.10 8.73
C ILE A 112 -5.71 1.18 8.11
N ALA A 113 -7.01 1.41 8.28
CA ALA A 113 -7.73 2.60 7.82
C ALA A 113 -8.44 3.27 9.01
N THR A 114 -8.98 4.46 8.78
CA THR A 114 -9.78 5.17 9.77
C THR A 114 -11.23 5.26 9.29
N GLU A 115 -12.17 4.85 10.12
CA GLU A 115 -13.59 5.04 9.86
C GLU A 115 -13.97 6.51 9.97
N MET A 116 -14.51 7.08 8.89
CA MET A 116 -14.78 8.52 8.82
C MET A 116 -15.77 9.04 9.88
N LYS A 117 -16.76 8.22 10.24
CA LYS A 117 -17.82 8.66 11.16
C LYS A 117 -17.38 8.69 12.62
N SER A 118 -16.60 7.69 13.02
CA SER A 118 -16.23 7.49 14.42
C SER A 118 -14.78 7.86 14.75
N GLY A 119 -13.93 8.00 13.72
CA GLY A 119 -12.48 8.17 13.88
C GLY A 119 -11.76 6.91 14.38
N ARG A 120 -12.43 5.77 14.46
CA ARG A 120 -11.82 4.52 14.94
C ARG A 120 -10.96 3.88 13.87
N GLU A 121 -9.93 3.16 14.30
CA GLU A 121 -9.14 2.33 13.41
C GLU A 121 -9.95 1.12 12.92
N VAL A 122 -9.75 0.78 11.66
CA VAL A 122 -10.35 -0.38 11.00
C VAL A 122 -9.24 -1.22 10.39
N TRP A 123 -9.25 -2.51 10.70
CA TRP A 123 -8.31 -3.48 10.19
C TRP A 123 -8.95 -4.26 9.05
N ILE A 124 -8.57 -3.93 7.82
CA ILE A 124 -9.10 -4.57 6.62
C ILE A 124 -8.26 -5.80 6.31
N ARG A 125 -8.89 -6.97 6.40
CA ARG A 125 -8.24 -8.28 6.28
C ARG A 125 -8.84 -9.14 5.17
N ARG A 126 -9.79 -8.61 4.41
CA ARG A 126 -10.52 -9.32 3.35
C ARG A 126 -10.82 -8.39 2.20
N GLY A 127 -11.15 -9.01 1.06
CA GLY A 127 -11.50 -8.32 -0.18
C GLY A 127 -10.28 -7.90 -0.99
N PRO A 128 -10.49 -7.18 -2.10
CA PRO A 128 -9.43 -6.83 -3.03
C PRO A 128 -8.32 -6.00 -2.38
N VAL A 129 -7.08 -6.46 -2.51
CA VAL A 129 -5.88 -5.84 -1.91
C VAL A 129 -5.78 -4.36 -2.23
N LEU A 130 -6.03 -3.98 -3.49
CA LEU A 130 -5.96 -2.60 -3.92
C LEU A 130 -7.03 -1.72 -3.27
N ARG A 131 -8.25 -2.26 -3.12
CA ARG A 131 -9.34 -1.54 -2.45
C ARG A 131 -9.02 -1.27 -0.99
N ALA A 132 -8.44 -2.25 -0.31
CA ALA A 132 -7.98 -2.13 1.07
C ALA A 132 -6.86 -1.08 1.22
N ALA A 133 -5.86 -1.11 0.32
CA ALA A 133 -4.79 -0.12 0.29
C ALA A 133 -5.34 1.30 0.01
N ARG A 134 -6.29 1.44 -0.93
CA ARG A 134 -6.96 2.72 -1.20
C ARG A 134 -7.72 3.26 0.02
N ALA A 135 -8.42 2.40 0.75
CA ALA A 135 -9.12 2.80 1.97
C ALA A 135 -8.16 3.34 3.03
N SER A 136 -6.99 2.71 3.18
CA SER A 136 -5.94 3.17 4.09
C SER A 136 -5.29 4.49 3.66
N CYS A 137 -5.26 4.78 2.36
CA CYS A 137 -4.73 6.03 1.80
C CYS A 137 -5.78 7.15 1.72
N ALA A 138 -7.04 6.89 2.03
CA ALA A 138 -8.15 7.83 1.83
C ALA A 138 -8.17 8.96 2.88
N LEU A 139 -7.16 9.83 2.83
CA LEU A 139 -7.08 11.01 3.68
C LEU A 139 -8.19 12.01 3.31
N PRO A 140 -9.04 12.42 4.28
CA PRO A 140 -10.09 13.42 4.03
C PRO A 140 -9.57 14.71 3.41
N GLY A 141 -10.28 15.22 2.41
CA GLY A 141 -9.88 16.42 1.67
C GLY A 141 -8.83 16.18 0.57
N VAL A 142 -8.22 15.00 0.51
CA VAL A 142 -7.22 14.62 -0.50
C VAL A 142 -7.76 13.54 -1.43
N PHE A 143 -8.27 12.46 -0.86
CA PHE A 143 -8.81 11.31 -1.60
C PHE A 143 -10.26 11.04 -1.22
N SER A 144 -11.01 10.49 -2.17
CA SER A 144 -12.37 10.04 -1.90
C SER A 144 -12.37 8.87 -0.91
N PRO A 145 -13.32 8.86 0.04
CA PRO A 145 -13.52 7.71 0.92
C PRO A 145 -13.78 6.43 0.13
N VAL A 146 -13.36 5.33 0.68
CA VAL A 146 -13.60 4.00 0.11
C VAL A 146 -14.52 3.24 1.03
N GLN A 147 -15.61 2.72 0.48
CA GLN A 147 -16.48 1.83 1.22
C GLN A 147 -15.84 0.44 1.25
N VAL A 148 -15.61 -0.11 2.43
CA VAL A 148 -15.18 -1.50 2.65
C VAL A 148 -16.27 -2.21 3.44
N GLU A 149 -16.52 -3.45 3.08
CA GLU A 149 -17.48 -4.33 3.75
C GLU A 149 -16.82 -5.02 4.93
#